data_cf34ea40bc484085cd587344a51ada1d
#
_entry.id   cf34ea40bc484085cd587344a51ada1d
#
_cell.length_a   1.000
_cell.length_b   1.000
_cell.length_c   1.000
_cell.angle_alpha   90.00
_cell.angle_beta   90.00
_cell.angle_gamma   90.00
#
_symmetry.space_group_name_H-M   'P 1'
#
loop_
_entity.id
_entity.type
_entity.pdbx_description
1 polymer ?
#
loop_
_entity_poly.entity_id
_entity_poly.type
_entity_poly.pdbx_seq_one_letter_code
_entity_poly.pdbx_strand_id
1 'polypeptide(L)'
;NEAKGVNRAELTDYLEKHLKLVRTSEEFDGTEGGIWTSAENGEKFSGSQIFDYYSESSKYEFGVLNKFAKVLSKMGWYCEFYDPGTVMIWEE
;
A
#
# COMPACT_ATOMS: atom_id res chain seq x y z
N ASN A 1 -10.24 -0.32 22.33
CA ASN A 1 -9.93 -0.21 21.82
C ASN A 1 -9.43 0.07 21.34
N GLU A 2 -9.72 -0.05 21.41
CA GLU A 2 -9.00 0.18 20.80
C GLU A 2 -8.97 0.69 19.68
N ALA A 3 -8.74 1.71 19.65
CA ALA A 3 -8.69 2.21 18.37
C ALA A 3 -7.83 1.35 17.61
N LYS A 4 -8.26 0.94 16.50
CA LYS A 4 -7.55 0.02 15.76
C LYS A 4 -6.78 0.65 14.71
N GLY A 5 -7.34 1.15 13.77
CA GLY A 5 -6.69 1.72 12.66
C GLY A 5 -7.50 2.87 12.14
N VAL A 6 -7.11 3.37 10.99
CA VAL A 6 -7.84 4.46 10.34
C VAL A 6 -8.83 3.86 9.34
N ASN A 7 -9.84 4.65 8.97
CA ASN A 7 -10.77 4.19 7.95
C ASN A 7 -10.16 4.40 6.56
N ARG A 8 -10.84 3.91 5.52
CA ARG A 8 -10.29 3.97 4.16
C ARG A 8 -10.06 5.40 3.69
N ALA A 9 -10.95 6.32 4.05
CA ALA A 9 -10.79 7.71 3.61
C ALA A 9 -9.55 8.33 4.24
N GLU A 10 -9.32 8.07 5.51
CA GLU A 10 -8.13 8.59 6.19
C GLU A 10 -6.86 7.98 5.62
N LEU A 11 -6.89 6.69 5.33
CA LEU A 11 -5.74 6.05 4.73
C LEU A 11 -5.47 6.58 3.33
N THR A 12 -6.53 6.82 2.55
CA THR A 12 -6.39 7.38 1.22
C THR A 12 -5.69 8.74 1.28
N ASP A 13 -6.08 9.60 2.22
CA ASP A 13 -5.44 10.90 2.39
C ASP A 13 -3.94 10.75 2.67
N TYR A 14 -3.59 9.79 3.52
CA TYR A 14 -2.18 9.54 3.82
C TYR A 14 -1.43 9.03 2.60
N LEU A 15 -2.04 8.07 1.89
CA LEU A 15 -1.38 7.46 0.73
C LEU A 15 -1.17 8.46 -0.40
N GLU A 16 -2.09 9.39 -0.58
CA GLU A 16 -1.95 10.39 -1.65
C GLU A 16 -0.77 11.32 -1.44
N LYS A 17 -0.22 11.36 -0.24
CA LYS A 17 0.99 12.12 0.02
C LYS A 17 2.24 11.41 -0.50
N HIS A 18 2.15 10.13 -0.72
CA HIS A 18 3.31 9.32 -1.11
C HIS A 18 3.14 8.61 -2.44
N LEU A 19 1.91 8.34 -2.85
CA LEU A 19 1.63 7.58 -4.05
C LEU A 19 0.90 8.45 -5.07
N LYS A 20 1.23 8.26 -6.34
CA LYS A 20 0.64 9.05 -7.41
C LYS A 20 -0.74 8.59 -7.82
N LEU A 21 -1.03 7.31 -7.62
CA LEU A 21 -2.32 6.74 -7.99
C LEU A 21 -2.88 6.02 -6.78
N VAL A 22 -4.02 6.48 -6.29
CA VAL A 22 -4.71 5.83 -5.18
C VAL A 22 -6.19 5.79 -5.55
N ARG A 23 -6.72 4.58 -5.71
CA ARG A 23 -8.11 4.36 -6.12
C ARG A 23 -8.75 3.31 -5.23
N THR A 24 -10.06 3.21 -5.29
CA THR A 24 -10.77 2.19 -4.54
C THR A 24 -10.68 0.86 -5.26
N SER A 25 -10.72 -0.24 -4.50
CA SER A 25 -10.72 -1.57 -5.11
C SER A 25 -11.97 -1.80 -5.94
N GLU A 26 -13.05 -1.11 -5.62
CA GLU A 26 -14.28 -1.19 -6.41
C GLU A 26 -14.03 -0.74 -7.85
N GLU A 27 -13.17 0.27 -8.04
CA GLU A 27 -12.84 0.75 -9.38
C GLU A 27 -11.93 -0.20 -10.13
N PHE A 28 -11.22 -1.08 -9.42
CA PHE A 28 -10.29 -2.00 -10.06
C PHE A 28 -11.01 -3.25 -10.57
N ASP A 29 -11.69 -3.95 -9.68
CA ASP A 29 -12.33 -5.21 -10.07
C ASP A 29 -13.67 -5.42 -9.37
N GLY A 30 -14.21 -4.40 -8.73
CA GLY A 30 -15.49 -4.48 -8.05
C GLY A 30 -15.40 -5.03 -6.63
N THR A 31 -14.22 -5.40 -6.17
CA THR A 31 -14.05 -5.87 -4.80
C THR A 31 -14.24 -4.70 -3.84
N GLU A 32 -14.94 -4.94 -2.74
CA GLU A 32 -15.29 -3.87 -1.82
C GLU A 32 -14.29 -3.70 -0.69
N GLY A 33 -14.13 -2.46 -0.26
CA GLY A 33 -13.47 -2.13 0.99
C GLY A 33 -11.97 -1.89 0.93
N GLY A 34 -11.34 -2.11 -0.21
CA GLY A 34 -9.90 -1.96 -0.32
C GLY A 34 -9.48 -0.77 -1.16
N ILE A 35 -8.17 -0.70 -1.39
CA ILE A 35 -7.55 0.35 -2.19
C ILE A 35 -6.64 -0.34 -3.20
N TRP A 36 -6.49 0.24 -4.40
CA TRP A 36 -5.49 -0.26 -5.33
C TRP A 36 -4.59 0.89 -5.78
N THR A 37 -3.36 0.55 -6.11
CA THR A 37 -2.38 1.50 -6.59
C THR A 37 -1.44 0.80 -7.57
N SER A 38 -0.73 1.60 -8.35
CA SER A 38 0.25 1.07 -9.28
C SER A 38 1.61 0.96 -8.61
N ALA A 39 2.33 -0.12 -8.88
CA ALA A 39 3.68 -0.32 -8.36
C ALA A 39 4.75 0.17 -9.34
N GLU A 40 4.34 0.80 -10.45
CA GLU A 40 5.28 1.12 -11.52
C GLU A 40 5.73 2.57 -11.58
N ASN A 41 5.30 3.39 -10.62
CA ASN A 41 5.59 4.83 -10.66
C ASN A 41 6.89 5.23 -9.97
N GLY A 42 7.56 4.31 -9.29
CA GLY A 42 8.82 4.61 -8.65
C GLY A 42 8.76 5.52 -7.45
N GLU A 43 7.60 5.59 -6.80
CA GLU A 43 7.45 6.42 -5.60
C GLU A 43 8.41 5.96 -4.50
N LYS A 44 8.84 6.90 -3.67
CA LYS A 44 9.79 6.62 -2.61
C LYS A 44 9.25 6.99 -1.25
N PHE A 45 9.73 6.28 -0.24
CA PHE A 45 9.41 6.57 1.15
C PHE A 45 10.73 6.48 1.93
N SER A 46 11.07 7.55 2.63
CA SER A 46 12.34 7.62 3.37
C SER A 46 13.55 7.33 2.48
N GLY A 47 13.49 7.78 1.23
CA GLY A 47 14.60 7.65 0.30
C GLY A 47 14.69 6.32 -0.42
N SER A 48 13.79 5.39 -0.15
CA SER A 48 13.79 4.09 -0.80
C SER A 48 12.50 3.89 -1.58
N GLN A 49 12.58 3.18 -2.70
CA GLN A 49 11.42 2.87 -3.51
C GLN A 49 10.42 2.05 -2.67
N ILE A 50 9.14 2.42 -2.73
CA ILE A 50 8.12 1.76 -1.90
C ILE A 50 7.81 0.35 -2.40
N PHE A 51 7.66 0.19 -3.72
CA PHE A 51 7.31 -1.10 -4.30
C PHE A 51 8.40 -1.57 -5.24
N ASP A 52 8.85 -2.80 -5.04
CA ASP A 52 9.85 -3.40 -5.92
C ASP A 52 9.61 -4.90 -5.91
N TYR A 53 8.75 -5.35 -6.82
CA TYR A 53 8.29 -6.73 -6.86
C TYR A 53 9.43 -7.74 -6.94
N TYR A 54 10.49 -7.37 -7.62
CA TYR A 54 11.62 -8.29 -7.86
C TYR A 54 12.79 -8.09 -6.90
N SER A 55 12.65 -7.23 -5.89
CA SER A 55 13.75 -6.95 -4.98
C SER A 55 14.09 -8.17 -4.13
N GLU A 56 15.38 -8.41 -3.98
CA GLU A 56 15.87 -9.46 -3.08
C GLU A 56 16.49 -8.85 -1.82
N SER A 57 16.36 -7.54 -1.65
CA SER A 57 16.91 -6.85 -0.50
C SER A 57 16.09 -7.14 0.75
N SER A 58 16.77 -7.21 1.90
CA SER A 58 16.08 -7.39 3.17
C SER A 58 15.23 -6.20 3.57
N LYS A 59 15.34 -5.08 2.84
CA LYS A 59 14.49 -3.91 3.09
C LYS A 59 13.06 -4.14 2.62
N TYR A 60 12.83 -5.17 1.83
CA TYR A 60 11.52 -5.45 1.24
C TYR A 60 11.01 -6.80 1.69
N GLU A 61 9.70 -6.88 1.88
CA GLU A 61 9.03 -8.12 2.18
C GLU A 61 7.89 -8.25 1.19
N PHE A 62 7.91 -9.30 0.38
CA PHE A 62 6.92 -9.52 -0.67
C PHE A 62 6.82 -8.30 -1.60
N GLY A 63 7.96 -7.66 -1.87
CA GLY A 63 8.02 -6.53 -2.81
C GLY A 63 7.61 -5.19 -2.23
N VAL A 64 7.30 -5.12 -0.94
CA VAL A 64 6.88 -3.87 -0.30
C VAL A 64 7.95 -3.45 0.70
N LEU A 65 8.32 -2.16 0.65
CA LEU A 65 9.31 -1.64 1.58
C LEU A 65 8.85 -1.83 3.02
N ASN A 66 9.68 -2.48 3.85
CA ASN A 66 9.33 -2.80 5.23
C ASN A 66 8.89 -1.59 6.04
N LYS A 67 9.58 -0.47 5.86
CA LYS A 67 9.23 0.75 6.60
C LYS A 67 7.83 1.22 6.27
N PHE A 68 7.46 1.14 5.00
CA PHE A 68 6.14 1.55 4.55
C PHE A 68 5.09 0.57 5.06
N ALA A 69 5.37 -0.72 4.96
CA ALA A 69 4.46 -1.75 5.43
C ALA A 69 4.19 -1.61 6.93
N LYS A 70 5.22 -1.25 7.71
CA LYS A 70 5.04 -1.04 9.14
C LYS A 70 4.12 0.13 9.45
N VAL A 71 4.23 1.21 8.68
CA VAL A 71 3.36 2.36 8.86
C VAL A 71 1.91 1.96 8.60
N LEU A 72 1.67 1.24 7.51
CA LEU A 72 0.32 0.79 7.19
C LEU A 72 -0.21 -0.18 8.24
N SER A 73 0.64 -1.06 8.75
CA SER A 73 0.23 -2.00 9.78
C SER A 73 -0.24 -1.27 11.04
N LYS A 74 0.45 -0.19 11.41
CA LYS A 74 0.03 0.62 12.55
C LYS A 74 -1.30 1.30 12.31
N MET A 75 -1.65 1.50 11.04
CA MET A 75 -2.92 2.10 10.65
C MET A 75 -4.02 1.04 10.46
N GLY A 76 -3.67 -0.24 10.62
CA GLY A 76 -4.62 -1.34 10.50
C GLY A 76 -4.80 -1.86 9.09
N TRP A 77 -3.83 -1.64 8.21
CA TRP A 77 -3.91 -2.04 6.81
C TRP A 77 -2.64 -2.76 6.37
N TYR A 78 -2.72 -3.47 5.23
CA TYR A 78 -1.55 -4.15 4.67
C TYR A 78 -1.61 -4.13 3.15
N CYS A 79 -0.43 -4.30 2.53
CA CYS A 79 -0.28 -4.32 1.08
C CYS A 79 -0.14 -5.74 0.58
N GLU A 80 -0.68 -5.97 -0.62
CA GLU A 80 -0.58 -7.28 -1.26
C GLU A 80 -0.46 -7.04 -2.76
N PHE A 81 0.55 -7.62 -3.40
CA PHE A 81 0.68 -7.50 -4.85
C PHE A 81 -0.39 -8.34 -5.54
N TYR A 82 -1.12 -7.71 -6.44
CA TYR A 82 -2.06 -8.41 -7.31
C TYR A 82 -1.30 -9.00 -8.49
N ASP A 83 -0.40 -8.20 -9.07
CA ASP A 83 0.55 -8.63 -10.09
C ASP A 83 1.76 -7.69 -9.97
N PRO A 84 2.84 -7.90 -10.76
CA PRO A 84 4.05 -7.10 -10.56
C PRO A 84 3.86 -5.59 -10.68
N GLY A 85 2.82 -5.15 -11.36
CA GLY A 85 2.57 -3.72 -11.54
C GLY A 85 1.42 -3.17 -10.71
N THR A 86 0.74 -4.00 -9.92
CA THR A 86 -0.48 -3.59 -9.22
C THR A 86 -0.45 -4.05 -7.77
N VAL A 87 -0.74 -3.13 -6.86
CA VAL A 87 -0.77 -3.42 -5.43
C VAL A 87 -2.16 -3.15 -4.90
N MET A 88 -2.67 -4.09 -4.12
CA MET A 88 -3.93 -3.94 -3.40
C MET A 88 -3.62 -3.68 -1.93
N ILE A 89 -4.45 -2.89 -1.29
CA ILE A 89 -4.29 -2.55 0.12
C ILE A 89 -5.60 -2.87 0.83
N TRP A 90 -5.50 -3.72 1.83
CA TRP A 90 -6.67 -4.24 2.54
C TRP A 90 -6.58 -3.94 4.02
N GLU A 91 -7.74 -3.85 4.65
CA GLU A 91 -7.81 -3.70 6.10
C GLU A 91 -7.48 -5.03 6.77
N GLU A 92 -6.66 -4.96 7.82
CA GLU A 92 -6.30 -6.16 8.58
C GLU A 92 -7.43 -6.67 9.44
#